data_3575fe3f8a205f1a62459e19eda5deb1
#
_entry.id   3575fe3f8a205f1a62459e19eda5deb1
#
_cell.length_a   1.000
_cell.length_b   1.000
_cell.length_c   1.000
_cell.angle_alpha   90.00
_cell.angle_beta   90.00
_cell.angle_gamma   90.00
#
_symmetry.space_group_name_H-M   'P 1'
#
loop_
_entity.id
_entity.type
_entity.pdbx_description
1 polymer ?
#
loop_
_entity_poly.entity_id
_entity_poly.type
_entity_poly.pdbx_seq_one_letter_code
_entity_poly.pdbx_strand_id
1 'polypeptide(L)'
;MEESFELETQALRKSWMQYGRTLLRGYLVRGVQDPRINVQSILTRHFLIDRVFPGQFALVMDQELRFSLVVNWLLKLLKASVTGDQLRAVLDALLDDENNTDGLQIPQFISQTFASLALPNYICDLFTWAPVETTDAPIQEYLLNTFQAVWRELLENERHQPVSLLEPACGSANDYRFIDAFGIARFFDYTGFDLCEKNIRNAKRMFPDMRFEVRNVFEIDSPDKAFDCCFVHDLFEHLSIEAMQAAIAEICRVTQQAICIGFFNMYNGAEHIVKAVDSYHWNVLSAARMKAVFERYASHAEVIHIDSFLLSRFGCDQTHNKGAYIFIIKM
;
A
#
# COMPACT_ATOMS: atom_id res chain seq x y z
N MET A 1 16.83 -21.81 -19.80
CA MET A 1 16.28 -20.78 -18.88
C MET A 1 15.41 -19.79 -19.62
N GLU A 2 15.84 -19.20 -20.73
CA GLU A 2 15.03 -18.25 -21.52
C GLU A 2 13.69 -18.82 -22.00
N GLU A 3 13.66 -20.03 -22.55
CA GLU A 3 12.43 -20.70 -23.01
C GLU A 3 11.39 -20.91 -21.89
N SER A 4 11.83 -21.16 -20.66
CA SER A 4 10.95 -21.36 -19.50
C SER A 4 10.24 -20.08 -19.09
N PHE A 5 10.94 -18.94 -19.09
CA PHE A 5 10.34 -17.64 -18.74
C PHE A 5 9.43 -17.09 -19.83
N GLU A 6 9.71 -17.39 -21.09
CA GLU A 6 8.83 -17.00 -22.19
C GLU A 6 7.49 -17.71 -22.11
N LEU A 7 7.48 -19.01 -21.78
CA LEU A 7 6.25 -19.78 -21.55
C LEU A 7 5.45 -19.24 -20.37
N GLU A 8 6.11 -18.92 -19.26
CA GLU A 8 5.45 -18.31 -18.10
C GLU A 8 4.88 -16.92 -18.43
N THR A 9 5.63 -16.11 -19.15
CA THR A 9 5.20 -14.78 -19.63
C THR A 9 3.97 -14.90 -20.54
N GLN A 10 3.95 -15.84 -21.46
CA GLN A 10 2.81 -16.09 -22.35
C GLN A 10 1.60 -16.62 -21.57
N ALA A 11 1.80 -17.50 -20.59
CA ALA A 11 0.76 -18.02 -19.72
C ALA A 11 0.14 -16.91 -18.86
N LEU A 12 0.95 -16.05 -18.27
CA LEU A 12 0.49 -14.88 -17.50
C LEU A 12 -0.32 -13.92 -18.37
N ARG A 13 0.17 -13.56 -19.56
CA ARG A 13 -0.58 -12.72 -20.52
C ARG A 13 -1.95 -13.32 -20.85
N LYS A 14 -2.01 -14.61 -21.10
CA LYS A 14 -3.25 -15.32 -21.46
C LYS A 14 -4.22 -15.37 -20.29
N SER A 15 -3.76 -15.66 -19.08
CA SER A 15 -4.61 -15.73 -17.89
C SER A 15 -5.21 -14.38 -17.52
N TRP A 16 -4.44 -13.30 -17.50
CA TRP A 16 -4.94 -11.95 -17.23
C TRP A 16 -5.96 -11.46 -18.27
N MET A 17 -5.87 -11.93 -19.50
CA MET A 17 -6.87 -11.64 -20.52
C MET A 17 -8.15 -12.48 -20.37
N GLN A 18 -8.08 -13.65 -19.75
CA GLN A 18 -9.21 -14.58 -19.57
C GLN A 18 -9.96 -14.36 -18.24
N TYR A 19 -9.37 -13.72 -17.24
CA TYR A 19 -10.05 -13.45 -15.97
C TYR A 19 -11.28 -12.58 -16.18
N GLY A 20 -12.45 -13.17 -16.01
CA GLY A 20 -13.72 -12.46 -16.09
C GLY A 20 -13.80 -11.35 -15.04
N ARG A 21 -14.43 -10.25 -15.42
CA ARG A 21 -14.64 -9.04 -14.57
C ARG A 21 -15.10 -9.34 -13.15
N THR A 22 -15.80 -10.45 -12.94
CA THR A 22 -16.38 -10.84 -11.64
C THR A 22 -15.32 -11.35 -10.66
N LEU A 23 -14.32 -12.09 -11.10
CA LEU A 23 -13.26 -12.63 -10.23
C LEU A 23 -12.25 -11.56 -9.83
N LEU A 24 -11.83 -10.74 -10.80
CA LEU A 24 -10.98 -9.56 -10.56
C LEU A 24 -11.67 -8.55 -9.63
N ARG A 25 -12.97 -8.31 -9.83
CA ARG A 25 -13.74 -7.42 -8.96
C ARG A 25 -13.90 -7.97 -7.54
N GLY A 26 -14.05 -9.29 -7.39
CA GLY A 26 -14.07 -9.95 -6.09
C GLY A 26 -12.73 -9.84 -5.35
N TYR A 27 -11.64 -10.01 -6.06
CA TYR A 27 -10.27 -9.92 -5.53
C TYR A 27 -9.89 -8.47 -5.19
N LEU A 28 -10.04 -7.55 -6.13
CA LEU A 28 -9.62 -6.15 -5.97
C LEU A 28 -10.55 -5.32 -5.06
N VAL A 29 -11.83 -5.67 -4.96
CA VAL A 29 -12.83 -4.84 -4.25
C VAL A 29 -13.22 -5.40 -2.89
N ARG A 30 -13.15 -6.72 -2.68
CA ARG A 30 -13.58 -7.35 -1.42
C ARG A 30 -12.44 -7.72 -0.48
N GLY A 31 -11.25 -7.92 -0.99
CA GLY A 31 -10.09 -8.36 -0.23
C GLY A 31 -9.08 -7.27 0.09
N VAL A 32 -9.17 -6.11 -0.54
CA VAL A 32 -8.19 -5.02 -0.39
C VAL A 32 -8.80 -3.89 0.42
N GLN A 33 -8.13 -3.51 1.48
CA GLN A 33 -8.45 -2.31 2.24
C GLN A 33 -8.18 -1.06 1.38
N ASP A 34 -8.97 0.01 1.57
CA ASP A 34 -8.78 1.26 0.84
C ASP A 34 -7.33 1.78 0.99
N PRO A 35 -6.61 2.04 -0.11
CA PRO A 35 -5.21 2.48 -0.08
C PRO A 35 -4.97 3.80 0.68
N ARG A 36 -6.01 4.61 0.91
CA ARG A 36 -5.90 5.84 1.69
C ARG A 36 -5.62 5.58 3.17
N ILE A 37 -6.07 4.43 3.69
CA ILE A 37 -5.92 4.01 5.10
C ILE A 37 -5.27 2.64 5.26
N ASN A 38 -4.87 1.98 4.18
CA ASN A 38 -4.10 0.75 4.22
C ASN A 38 -2.67 1.04 4.67
N VAL A 39 -2.21 0.41 5.74
CA VAL A 39 -0.89 0.68 6.33
C VAL A 39 0.25 0.39 5.35
N GLN A 40 0.14 -0.65 4.51
CA GLN A 40 1.13 -0.95 3.49
C GLN A 40 1.25 0.20 2.47
N SER A 41 0.13 0.70 1.97
CA SER A 41 0.10 1.84 1.05
C SER A 41 0.58 3.14 1.70
N ILE A 42 0.26 3.35 3.00
CA ILE A 42 0.78 4.48 3.78
C ILE A 42 2.30 4.41 3.89
N LEU A 43 2.86 3.27 4.28
CA LEU A 43 4.31 3.09 4.40
C LEU A 43 5.03 3.28 3.07
N THR A 44 4.44 2.86 1.95
CA THR A 44 4.97 3.13 0.62
C THR A 44 4.99 4.62 0.30
N ARG A 45 3.91 5.36 0.58
CA ARG A 45 3.89 6.83 0.43
C ARG A 45 4.93 7.50 1.33
N HIS A 46 5.06 7.06 2.58
CA HIS A 46 6.08 7.56 3.50
C HIS A 46 7.50 7.31 2.98
N PHE A 47 7.77 6.13 2.42
CA PHE A 47 9.03 5.86 1.75
C PHE A 47 9.29 6.86 0.63
N LEU A 48 8.33 7.10 -0.26
CA LEU A 48 8.48 8.04 -1.37
C LEU A 48 8.72 9.48 -0.89
N ILE A 49 7.94 9.94 0.09
CA ILE A 49 8.12 11.29 0.66
C ILE A 49 9.49 11.43 1.32
N ASP A 50 9.93 10.43 2.07
CA ASP A 50 11.23 10.45 2.75
C ASP A 50 12.42 10.40 1.77
N ARG A 51 12.23 9.83 0.57
CA ARG A 51 13.24 9.89 -0.50
C ARG A 51 13.46 11.31 -1.02
N VAL A 52 12.41 12.10 -1.10
CA VAL A 52 12.45 13.49 -1.57
C VAL A 52 12.82 14.45 -0.44
N PHE A 53 12.25 14.25 0.76
CA PHE A 53 12.36 15.15 1.92
C PHE A 53 12.76 14.37 3.18
N PRO A 54 14.02 13.90 3.29
CA PRO A 54 14.45 13.02 4.38
C PRO A 54 14.18 13.61 5.77
N GLY A 55 13.34 12.93 6.56
CA GLY A 55 12.99 13.28 7.94
C GLY A 55 12.10 14.52 8.12
N GLN A 56 11.85 15.31 7.08
CA GLN A 56 11.11 16.59 7.18
C GLN A 56 9.68 16.40 7.69
N PHE A 57 9.00 15.36 7.25
CA PHE A 57 7.59 15.11 7.54
C PHE A 57 7.33 13.98 8.54
N ALA A 58 8.32 13.59 9.35
CA ALA A 58 8.22 12.45 10.27
C ALA A 58 7.02 12.53 11.23
N LEU A 59 6.68 13.72 11.74
CA LEU A 59 5.51 13.92 12.62
C LEU A 59 4.20 13.69 11.87
N VAL A 60 4.10 14.16 10.64
CA VAL A 60 2.89 13.99 9.81
C VAL A 60 2.70 12.52 9.44
N MET A 61 3.77 11.83 9.12
CA MET A 61 3.78 10.38 8.88
C MET A 61 3.28 9.59 10.10
N ASP A 62 3.71 9.96 11.32
CA ASP A 62 3.21 9.34 12.54
C ASP A 62 1.71 9.60 12.75
N GLN A 63 1.27 10.84 12.51
CA GLN A 63 -0.15 11.21 12.62
C GLN A 63 -1.03 10.50 11.58
N GLU A 64 -0.55 10.31 10.36
CA GLU A 64 -1.29 9.57 9.33
C GLU A 64 -1.51 8.10 9.75
N LEU A 65 -0.50 7.45 10.32
CA LEU A 65 -0.63 6.08 10.83
C LEU A 65 -1.64 6.01 11.99
N ARG A 66 -1.56 6.93 12.97
CA ARG A 66 -2.51 6.99 14.09
C ARG A 66 -3.93 7.20 13.61
N PHE A 67 -4.12 8.16 12.73
CA PHE A 67 -5.42 8.45 12.12
C PHE A 67 -5.97 7.22 11.39
N SER A 68 -5.15 6.54 10.61
CA SER A 68 -5.58 5.35 9.86
C SER A 68 -6.05 4.22 10.79
N LEU A 69 -5.41 4.02 11.94
CA LEU A 69 -5.83 3.02 12.91
C LEU A 69 -7.21 3.35 13.51
N VAL A 70 -7.42 4.59 13.92
CA VAL A 70 -8.71 5.05 14.47
C VAL A 70 -9.81 4.95 13.41
N VAL A 71 -9.56 5.46 12.21
CA VAL A 71 -10.53 5.41 11.10
C VAL A 71 -10.87 3.97 10.71
N ASN A 72 -9.89 3.10 10.60
CA ASN A 72 -10.13 1.68 10.32
C ASN A 72 -11.04 1.02 11.36
N TRP A 73 -10.86 1.34 12.63
CA TRP A 73 -11.68 0.84 13.70
C TRP A 73 -13.10 1.41 13.64
N LEU A 74 -13.26 2.72 13.46
CA LEU A 74 -14.56 3.37 13.32
C LEU A 74 -15.34 2.82 12.12
N LEU A 75 -14.69 2.61 10.99
CA LEU A 75 -15.32 2.01 9.81
C LEU A 75 -15.73 0.55 10.05
N LYS A 76 -15.03 -0.20 10.89
CA LYS A 76 -15.48 -1.54 11.32
C LYS A 76 -16.74 -1.46 12.18
N LEU A 77 -16.85 -0.49 13.09
CA LEU A 77 -18.07 -0.27 13.87
C LEU A 77 -19.27 0.04 12.98
N LEU A 78 -19.12 0.95 12.03
CA LEU A 78 -20.18 1.28 11.06
C LEU A 78 -20.64 0.04 10.27
N LYS A 79 -19.71 -0.80 9.84
CA LYS A 79 -20.03 -2.06 9.14
C LYS A 79 -20.72 -3.09 10.05
N ALA A 80 -20.50 -3.03 11.36
CA ALA A 80 -21.14 -3.91 12.34
C ALA A 80 -22.54 -3.46 12.75
N SER A 81 -23.15 -2.50 12.03
CA SER A 81 -24.48 -1.96 12.29
C SER A 81 -24.64 -1.32 13.68
N VAL A 82 -23.60 -0.67 14.16
CA VAL A 82 -23.65 0.17 15.36
C VAL A 82 -24.59 1.34 15.10
N THR A 83 -25.48 1.63 16.05
CA THR A 83 -26.42 2.75 15.92
C THR A 83 -25.70 4.09 16.01
N GLY A 84 -26.32 5.15 15.48
CA GLY A 84 -25.77 6.49 15.57
C GLY A 84 -25.55 6.97 17.00
N ASP A 85 -26.45 6.63 17.93
CA ASP A 85 -26.31 6.98 19.34
C ASP A 85 -25.15 6.24 19.99
N GLN A 86 -24.96 4.94 19.67
CA GLN A 86 -23.80 4.17 20.13
C GLN A 86 -22.49 4.72 19.58
N LEU A 87 -22.45 5.11 18.31
CA LEU A 87 -21.26 5.72 17.73
C LEU A 87 -20.93 7.06 18.39
N ARG A 88 -21.96 7.88 18.67
CA ARG A 88 -21.81 9.15 19.39
C ARG A 88 -21.27 8.91 20.80
N ALA A 89 -21.83 7.99 21.57
CA ALA A 89 -21.33 7.63 22.89
C ALA A 89 -19.88 7.17 22.88
N VAL A 90 -19.45 6.43 21.84
CA VAL A 90 -18.05 6.05 21.66
C VAL A 90 -17.16 7.26 21.40
N LEU A 91 -17.59 8.21 20.56
CA LEU A 91 -16.81 9.41 20.24
C LEU A 91 -16.71 10.34 21.47
N ASP A 92 -17.79 10.52 22.21
CA ASP A 92 -17.82 11.29 23.45
C ASP A 92 -16.90 10.67 24.50
N ALA A 93 -16.94 9.33 24.64
CA ALA A 93 -16.02 8.61 25.54
C ALA A 93 -14.55 8.71 25.13
N LEU A 94 -14.25 8.80 23.84
CA LEU A 94 -12.88 9.02 23.34
C LEU A 94 -12.38 10.44 23.61
N LEU A 95 -13.29 11.46 23.64
CA LEU A 95 -12.96 12.86 23.90
C LEU A 95 -12.80 13.16 25.39
N ASP A 96 -13.73 12.66 26.21
CA ASP A 96 -13.88 13.06 27.60
C ASP A 96 -13.33 12.03 28.60
N ASP A 97 -12.74 10.94 28.12
CA ASP A 97 -12.26 9.81 28.92
C ASP A 97 -13.38 9.20 29.80
N GLU A 98 -14.64 9.35 29.36
CA GLU A 98 -15.81 8.80 30.04
C GLU A 98 -16.02 7.32 29.65
N ASN A 99 -16.35 6.48 30.65
CA ASN A 99 -16.55 5.05 30.42
C ASN A 99 -17.96 4.67 29.92
N ASN A 100 -18.79 5.63 29.55
CA ASN A 100 -20.14 5.35 29.09
C ASN A 100 -20.19 5.19 27.56
N THR A 101 -19.97 3.99 27.10
CA THR A 101 -19.92 3.63 25.67
C THR A 101 -21.15 2.83 25.21
N ASP A 102 -22.24 2.86 25.98
CA ASP A 102 -23.48 2.10 25.69
C ASP A 102 -23.22 0.59 25.47
N GLY A 103 -22.26 0.05 26.23
CA GLY A 103 -21.88 -1.38 26.19
C GLY A 103 -20.85 -1.77 25.11
N LEU A 104 -20.41 -0.82 24.30
CA LEU A 104 -19.30 -1.06 23.35
C LEU A 104 -17.96 -0.93 24.08
N GLN A 105 -17.05 -1.88 23.84
CA GLN A 105 -15.70 -1.80 24.37
C GLN A 105 -14.80 -1.07 23.38
N ILE A 106 -14.18 0.03 23.83
CA ILE A 106 -13.13 0.71 23.08
C ILE A 106 -11.81 -0.01 23.38
N PRO A 107 -11.11 -0.55 22.38
CA PRO A 107 -9.80 -1.15 22.60
C PRO A 107 -8.81 -0.12 23.16
N GLN A 108 -7.99 -0.52 24.12
CA GLN A 108 -7.02 0.38 24.77
C GLN A 108 -6.11 1.08 23.77
N PHE A 109 -5.66 0.38 22.73
CA PHE A 109 -4.81 0.99 21.70
C PHE A 109 -5.53 2.09 20.93
N ILE A 110 -6.87 2.01 20.76
CA ILE A 110 -7.67 3.07 20.11
C ILE A 110 -7.71 4.30 21.01
N SER A 111 -8.04 4.16 22.30
CA SER A 111 -8.05 5.30 23.24
C SER A 111 -6.68 6.00 23.28
N GLN A 112 -5.60 5.23 23.40
CA GLN A 112 -4.23 5.77 23.43
C GLN A 112 -3.85 6.46 22.11
N THR A 113 -4.22 5.86 20.98
CA THR A 113 -3.93 6.42 19.65
C THR A 113 -4.72 7.69 19.42
N PHE A 114 -6.01 7.69 19.79
CA PHE A 114 -6.89 8.84 19.67
C PHE A 114 -6.42 10.03 20.54
N ALA A 115 -6.06 9.78 21.80
CA ALA A 115 -5.49 10.79 22.70
C ALA A 115 -4.17 11.41 22.18
N SER A 116 -3.47 10.69 21.28
CA SER A 116 -2.21 11.14 20.68
C SER A 116 -2.39 11.78 19.30
N LEU A 117 -3.63 11.92 18.81
CA LEU A 117 -3.92 12.65 17.57
C LEU A 117 -3.74 14.16 17.78
N ALA A 118 -3.22 14.82 16.76
CA ALA A 118 -3.06 16.28 16.78
C ALA A 118 -4.42 17.02 16.74
N LEU A 119 -5.41 16.43 16.08
CA LEU A 119 -6.76 17.00 15.88
C LEU A 119 -7.85 15.94 16.17
N PRO A 120 -7.99 15.47 17.43
CA PRO A 120 -8.96 14.44 17.76
C PRO A 120 -10.40 14.91 17.53
N ASN A 121 -10.73 16.17 17.83
CA ASN A 121 -12.06 16.75 17.65
C ASN A 121 -12.52 16.74 16.18
N TYR A 122 -11.59 16.81 15.23
CA TYR A 122 -11.93 16.79 13.81
C TYR A 122 -12.70 15.52 13.40
N ILE A 123 -12.31 14.37 13.95
CA ILE A 123 -13.03 13.10 13.69
C ILE A 123 -14.45 13.19 14.26
N CYS A 124 -14.58 13.70 15.48
CA CYS A 124 -15.88 13.84 16.15
C CYS A 124 -16.79 14.83 15.42
N ASP A 125 -16.23 15.97 14.99
CA ASP A 125 -16.96 16.98 14.24
C ASP A 125 -17.55 16.43 12.94
N LEU A 126 -16.78 15.59 12.23
CA LEU A 126 -17.28 14.93 11.02
C LEU A 126 -18.50 14.06 11.27
N PHE A 127 -18.56 13.37 12.40
CA PHE A 127 -19.71 12.51 12.75
C PHE A 127 -20.91 13.29 13.30
N THR A 128 -20.71 14.47 13.89
CA THR A 128 -21.78 15.34 14.36
C THR A 128 -22.39 16.17 13.23
N TRP A 129 -21.63 16.44 12.20
CA TRP A 129 -22.01 17.27 11.05
C TRP A 129 -22.95 16.53 10.07
N ALA A 130 -22.80 15.23 9.94
CA ALA A 130 -23.69 14.46 9.09
C ALA A 130 -24.86 13.93 9.89
N PRO A 131 -26.11 14.11 9.42
CA PRO A 131 -27.26 13.44 10.04
C PRO A 131 -27.02 11.93 10.00
N VAL A 132 -27.08 11.30 11.15
CA VAL A 132 -26.82 9.86 11.36
C VAL A 132 -27.73 8.95 10.52
N GLU A 133 -28.81 9.49 9.96
CA GLU A 133 -29.76 8.80 9.09
C GLU A 133 -29.30 8.66 7.62
N THR A 134 -28.32 9.44 7.20
CA THR A 134 -27.71 9.29 5.88
C THR A 134 -26.47 8.41 6.01
N THR A 135 -26.70 7.12 5.98
CA THR A 135 -25.66 6.09 5.97
C THR A 135 -24.46 6.48 5.16
N ASP A 136 -23.36 6.77 5.86
CA ASP A 136 -22.06 6.18 5.62
C ASP A 136 -21.21 6.75 4.48
N ALA A 137 -21.70 6.99 3.28
CA ALA A 137 -20.85 7.32 2.13
C ALA A 137 -20.16 8.69 2.22
N PRO A 138 -20.83 9.80 2.58
CA PRO A 138 -20.17 11.11 2.68
C PRO A 138 -19.16 11.18 3.83
N ILE A 139 -19.52 10.68 5.03
CA ILE A 139 -18.59 10.65 6.18
C ILE A 139 -17.40 9.78 5.86
N GLN A 140 -17.62 8.60 5.29
CA GLN A 140 -16.55 7.69 4.90
C GLN A 140 -15.60 8.34 3.91
N GLU A 141 -16.09 9.05 2.91
CA GLU A 141 -15.24 9.77 1.96
C GLU A 141 -14.46 10.91 2.61
N TYR A 142 -15.06 11.69 3.49
CA TYR A 142 -14.35 12.74 4.23
C TYR A 142 -13.23 12.16 5.11
N LEU A 143 -13.51 11.10 5.88
CA LEU A 143 -12.51 10.42 6.69
C LEU A 143 -11.37 9.88 5.84
N LEU A 144 -11.68 9.22 4.74
CA LEU A 144 -10.67 8.63 3.86
C LEU A 144 -9.82 9.68 3.14
N ASN A 145 -10.39 10.84 2.81
CA ASN A 145 -9.69 11.90 2.08
C ASN A 145 -8.94 12.88 3.00
N THR A 146 -9.05 12.77 4.32
CA THR A 146 -8.42 13.72 5.25
C THR A 146 -6.93 13.88 5.03
N PHE A 147 -6.16 12.80 5.09
CA PHE A 147 -4.71 12.87 4.88
C PHE A 147 -4.31 13.12 3.44
N GLN A 148 -5.15 12.80 2.49
CA GLN A 148 -4.96 13.24 1.11
C GLN A 148 -4.94 14.77 1.01
N ALA A 149 -5.85 15.46 1.69
CA ALA A 149 -5.87 16.93 1.74
C ALA A 149 -4.68 17.49 2.53
N VAL A 150 -4.36 16.92 3.68
CA VAL A 150 -3.21 17.32 4.51
C VAL A 150 -1.91 17.26 3.72
N TRP A 151 -1.63 16.13 3.04
CA TRP A 151 -0.41 16.00 2.25
C TRP A 151 -0.36 16.98 1.08
N ARG A 152 -1.47 17.19 0.37
CA ARG A 152 -1.52 18.17 -0.73
C ARG A 152 -1.17 19.57 -0.26
N GLU A 153 -1.73 20.01 0.87
CA GLU A 153 -1.47 21.32 1.47
C GLU A 153 0.00 21.45 1.88
N LEU A 154 0.52 20.49 2.64
CA LEU A 154 1.91 20.51 3.10
C LEU A 154 2.92 20.52 1.96
N LEU A 155 2.64 19.76 0.91
CA LEU A 155 3.53 19.66 -0.23
C LEU A 155 3.37 20.82 -1.23
N GLU A 156 2.32 21.63 -1.18
CA GLU A 156 1.98 22.63 -2.19
C GLU A 156 3.14 23.54 -2.55
N ASN A 157 3.86 24.04 -1.55
CA ASN A 157 4.95 24.99 -1.71
C ASN A 157 6.33 24.34 -1.77
N GLU A 158 6.43 23.05 -1.54
CA GLU A 158 7.70 22.34 -1.62
C GLU A 158 8.20 22.28 -3.06
N ARG A 159 9.53 22.31 -3.21
CA ARG A 159 10.21 22.22 -4.51
C ARG A 159 11.37 21.24 -4.38
N HIS A 160 11.47 20.34 -5.34
CA HIS A 160 12.55 19.39 -5.47
C HIS A 160 12.79 19.04 -6.95
N GLN A 161 14.00 18.70 -7.31
CA GLN A 161 14.25 18.11 -8.63
C GLN A 161 13.57 16.74 -8.69
N PRO A 162 12.89 16.41 -9.78
CA PRO A 162 12.22 15.12 -9.89
C PRO A 162 13.19 13.94 -9.67
N VAL A 163 12.78 13.01 -8.83
CA VAL A 163 13.48 11.74 -8.58
C VAL A 163 12.95 10.72 -9.58
N SER A 164 13.80 10.01 -10.30
CA SER A 164 13.36 9.00 -11.25
C SER A 164 12.78 7.77 -10.52
N LEU A 165 11.55 7.41 -10.83
CA LEU A 165 10.78 6.38 -10.14
C LEU A 165 10.22 5.34 -11.11
N LEU A 166 10.53 4.08 -10.84
CA LEU A 166 10.01 2.94 -11.58
C LEU A 166 8.95 2.18 -10.78
N GLU A 167 7.85 1.81 -11.45
CA GLU A 167 6.84 0.88 -10.92
C GLU A 167 6.66 -0.30 -11.89
N PRO A 168 7.35 -1.43 -11.69
CA PRO A 168 7.06 -2.68 -12.37
C PRO A 168 5.73 -3.27 -11.93
N ALA A 169 4.99 -3.87 -12.87
CA ALA A 169 3.68 -4.46 -12.65
C ALA A 169 2.64 -3.45 -12.12
N CYS A 170 2.67 -2.22 -12.66
CA CYS A 170 1.83 -1.08 -12.22
C CYS A 170 0.31 -1.31 -12.40
N GLY A 171 -0.09 -2.41 -12.97
CA GLY A 171 -1.50 -2.71 -13.25
C GLY A 171 -2.16 -1.61 -14.08
N SER A 172 -3.35 -1.20 -13.66
CA SER A 172 -4.08 -0.07 -14.25
C SER A 172 -3.78 1.26 -13.54
N ALA A 173 -2.54 1.47 -13.10
CA ALA A 173 -2.09 2.65 -12.34
C ALA A 173 -2.80 2.81 -10.98
N ASN A 174 -3.05 1.72 -10.27
CA ASN A 174 -3.76 1.77 -9.00
C ASN A 174 -2.98 2.53 -7.95
N ASP A 175 -1.69 2.25 -7.80
CA ASP A 175 -0.83 2.92 -6.82
C ASP A 175 -0.50 4.35 -7.26
N TYR A 176 -0.18 4.55 -8.55
CA TYR A 176 0.06 5.89 -9.09
C TYR A 176 -1.11 6.84 -8.81
N ARG A 177 -2.35 6.39 -8.95
CA ARG A 177 -3.55 7.18 -8.65
C ARG A 177 -3.53 7.77 -7.23
N PHE A 178 -3.07 7.00 -6.23
CA PHE A 178 -2.97 7.49 -4.86
C PHE A 178 -1.73 8.35 -4.63
N ILE A 179 -0.62 8.06 -5.30
CA ILE A 179 0.56 8.92 -5.27
C ILE A 179 0.21 10.31 -5.85
N ASP A 180 -0.54 10.36 -6.94
CA ASP A 180 -1.01 11.61 -7.56
C ASP A 180 -2.05 12.33 -6.68
N ALA A 181 -3.06 11.61 -6.19
CA ALA A 181 -4.12 12.17 -5.37
C ALA A 181 -3.60 12.81 -4.07
N PHE A 182 -2.49 12.31 -3.51
CA PHE A 182 -1.81 12.87 -2.34
C PHE A 182 -0.83 14.01 -2.68
N GLY A 183 -0.68 14.38 -3.96
CA GLY A 183 0.22 15.44 -4.41
C GLY A 183 1.70 15.03 -4.45
N ILE A 184 2.00 13.75 -4.29
CA ILE A 184 3.36 13.20 -4.23
C ILE A 184 3.96 13.04 -5.63
N ALA A 185 3.14 12.65 -6.62
CA ALA A 185 3.58 12.31 -7.98
C ALA A 185 4.43 13.39 -8.63
N ARG A 186 4.17 14.66 -8.35
CA ARG A 186 4.86 15.81 -8.95
C ARG A 186 6.37 15.88 -8.65
N PHE A 187 6.84 15.13 -7.66
CA PHE A 187 8.26 15.06 -7.30
C PHE A 187 9.01 13.92 -7.98
N PHE A 188 8.34 13.19 -8.87
CA PHE A 188 8.91 12.04 -9.53
C PHE A 188 8.81 12.13 -11.06
N ASP A 189 9.89 11.76 -11.74
CA ASP A 189 9.85 11.33 -13.14
C ASP A 189 9.46 9.85 -13.15
N TYR A 190 8.15 9.64 -13.19
CA TYR A 190 7.55 8.33 -13.02
C TYR A 190 7.48 7.54 -14.32
N THR A 191 7.82 6.27 -14.24
CA THR A 191 7.61 5.28 -15.30
C THR A 191 6.94 4.04 -14.71
N GLY A 192 5.73 3.72 -15.16
CA GLY A 192 5.04 2.49 -14.84
C GLY A 192 5.02 1.53 -16.02
N PHE A 193 5.19 0.24 -15.77
CA PHE A 193 4.98 -0.76 -16.80
C PHE A 193 4.25 -2.01 -16.29
N ASP A 194 3.56 -2.68 -17.18
CA ASP A 194 2.86 -3.93 -16.91
C ASP A 194 2.92 -4.83 -18.15
N LEU A 195 2.88 -6.13 -17.95
CA LEU A 195 2.84 -7.09 -19.03
C LEU A 195 1.49 -7.09 -19.77
N CYS A 196 0.42 -6.69 -19.09
CA CYS A 196 -0.95 -6.70 -19.60
C CYS A 196 -1.28 -5.41 -20.35
N GLU A 197 -1.38 -5.47 -21.67
CA GLU A 197 -1.75 -4.33 -22.52
C GLU A 197 -3.07 -3.64 -22.11
N LYS A 198 -4.04 -4.41 -21.59
CA LYS A 198 -5.31 -3.87 -21.12
C LYS A 198 -5.11 -2.96 -19.92
N ASN A 199 -4.23 -3.36 -18.98
CA ASN A 199 -3.88 -2.56 -17.83
C ASN A 199 -3.25 -1.23 -18.27
N ILE A 200 -2.28 -1.30 -19.16
CA ILE A 200 -1.60 -0.12 -19.72
C ILE A 200 -2.55 0.80 -20.49
N ARG A 201 -3.46 0.25 -21.29
CA ARG A 201 -4.50 1.09 -21.93
C ARG A 201 -5.40 1.80 -20.92
N ASN A 202 -5.75 1.14 -19.82
CA ASN A 202 -6.53 1.76 -18.74
C ASN A 202 -5.72 2.86 -18.03
N ALA A 203 -4.46 2.59 -17.70
CA ALA A 203 -3.56 3.57 -17.06
C ALA A 203 -3.40 4.83 -17.92
N LYS A 204 -3.07 4.67 -19.22
CA LYS A 204 -2.95 5.79 -20.19
C LYS A 204 -4.25 6.58 -20.37
N ARG A 205 -5.40 5.94 -20.25
CA ARG A 205 -6.69 6.64 -20.33
C ARG A 205 -6.95 7.51 -19.10
N MET A 206 -6.52 7.05 -17.92
CA MET A 206 -6.68 7.82 -16.68
C MET A 206 -5.63 8.91 -16.53
N PHE A 207 -4.42 8.67 -17.00
CA PHE A 207 -3.27 9.55 -16.87
C PHE A 207 -2.54 9.67 -18.22
N PRO A 208 -3.11 10.41 -19.19
CA PRO A 208 -2.59 10.44 -20.57
C PRO A 208 -1.19 11.04 -20.69
N ASP A 209 -0.80 11.91 -19.76
CA ASP A 209 0.49 12.61 -19.79
C ASP A 209 1.61 11.83 -19.09
N MET A 210 1.27 10.66 -18.48
CA MET A 210 2.23 9.86 -17.74
C MET A 210 2.79 8.71 -18.58
N ARG A 211 4.02 8.29 -18.24
CA ARG A 211 4.69 7.20 -18.93
C ARG A 211 4.24 5.84 -18.42
N PHE A 212 3.38 5.17 -19.19
CA PHE A 212 2.97 3.79 -18.98
C PHE A 212 3.30 2.95 -20.21
N GLU A 213 3.94 1.81 -20.00
CA GLU A 213 4.46 1.00 -21.10
C GLU A 213 4.13 -0.49 -20.93
N VAL A 214 3.95 -1.20 -22.04
CA VAL A 214 3.86 -2.67 -22.00
C VAL A 214 5.29 -3.19 -22.00
N ARG A 215 5.75 -3.75 -20.87
CA ARG A 215 7.10 -4.29 -20.72
C ARG A 215 7.09 -5.57 -19.88
N ASN A 216 8.18 -6.30 -19.98
CA ASN A 216 8.43 -7.51 -19.23
C ASN A 216 9.41 -7.22 -18.07
N VAL A 217 9.05 -7.63 -16.85
CA VAL A 217 9.88 -7.46 -15.66
C VAL A 217 11.14 -8.34 -15.65
N PHE A 218 11.15 -9.39 -16.48
CA PHE A 218 12.30 -10.30 -16.60
C PHE A 218 13.40 -9.75 -17.52
N GLU A 219 13.08 -8.73 -18.30
CA GLU A 219 14.00 -8.07 -19.25
C GLU A 219 13.58 -6.61 -19.36
N ILE A 220 14.07 -5.78 -18.40
CA ILE A 220 13.74 -4.36 -18.36
C ILE A 220 14.63 -3.62 -19.35
N ASP A 221 14.05 -3.12 -20.45
CA ASP A 221 14.74 -2.33 -21.46
C ASP A 221 15.13 -0.94 -20.90
N SER A 222 16.13 -0.95 -20.04
CA SER A 222 16.72 0.24 -19.43
C SER A 222 18.18 -0.07 -19.02
N PRO A 223 19.09 0.91 -19.09
CA PRO A 223 20.46 0.70 -18.63
C PRO A 223 20.51 0.43 -17.11
N ASP A 224 21.66 -0.08 -16.66
CA ASP A 224 21.93 -0.26 -15.23
C ASP A 224 21.78 1.08 -14.51
N LYS A 225 21.15 1.04 -13.32
CA LYS A 225 20.96 2.23 -12.47
C LYS A 225 20.24 3.40 -13.14
N ALA A 226 19.30 3.09 -14.06
CA ALA A 226 18.52 4.09 -14.79
C ALA A 226 17.52 4.86 -13.92
N PHE A 227 17.11 4.28 -12.79
CA PHE A 227 16.13 4.85 -11.90
C PHE A 227 16.71 5.06 -10.50
N ASP A 228 16.42 6.18 -9.88
CA ASP A 228 16.82 6.44 -8.49
C ASP A 228 16.14 5.50 -7.53
N CYS A 229 14.83 5.34 -7.70
CA CYS A 229 13.98 4.52 -6.84
C CYS A 229 13.06 3.61 -7.65
N CYS A 230 12.68 2.52 -7.00
CA CYS A 230 11.66 1.61 -7.52
C CYS A 230 10.68 1.28 -6.39
N PHE A 231 9.41 1.08 -6.72
CA PHE A 231 8.50 0.41 -5.81
C PHE A 231 7.69 -0.67 -6.56
N VAL A 232 7.34 -1.74 -5.85
CA VAL A 232 6.63 -2.90 -6.42
C VAL A 232 5.61 -3.40 -5.42
N HIS A 233 4.38 -3.61 -5.85
CA HIS A 233 3.35 -4.24 -5.03
C HIS A 233 2.83 -5.52 -5.68
N ASP A 234 2.61 -6.54 -4.86
CA ASP A 234 1.82 -7.74 -5.16
C ASP A 234 2.25 -8.45 -6.48
N LEU A 235 3.56 -8.52 -6.75
CA LEU A 235 4.10 -9.16 -7.94
C LEU A 235 4.66 -10.57 -7.66
N PHE A 236 5.54 -10.66 -6.68
CA PHE A 236 6.42 -11.83 -6.51
C PHE A 236 5.68 -13.08 -6.06
N GLU A 237 4.56 -12.92 -5.35
CA GLU A 237 3.70 -14.03 -4.93
C GLU A 237 3.04 -14.75 -6.10
N HIS A 238 3.03 -14.12 -7.28
CA HIS A 238 2.40 -14.66 -8.48
C HIS A 238 3.38 -15.33 -9.46
N LEU A 239 4.66 -15.34 -9.12
CA LEU A 239 5.72 -15.86 -9.98
C LEU A 239 6.24 -17.23 -9.50
N SER A 240 6.80 -18.04 -10.41
CA SER A 240 7.65 -19.15 -10.01
C SER A 240 8.88 -18.64 -9.25
N ILE A 241 9.56 -19.48 -8.51
CA ILE A 241 10.75 -19.08 -7.73
C ILE A 241 11.85 -18.58 -8.67
N GLU A 242 12.04 -19.24 -9.80
CA GLU A 242 13.02 -18.89 -10.82
C GLU A 242 12.70 -17.56 -11.48
N ALA A 243 11.44 -17.34 -11.87
CA ALA A 243 10.96 -16.08 -12.45
C ALA A 243 11.06 -14.93 -11.44
N MET A 244 10.71 -15.18 -10.18
CA MET A 244 10.87 -14.20 -9.10
C MET A 244 12.33 -13.74 -8.94
N GLN A 245 13.29 -14.69 -8.98
CA GLN A 245 14.71 -14.35 -8.88
C GLN A 245 15.20 -13.53 -10.08
N ALA A 246 14.73 -13.85 -11.29
CA ALA A 246 15.06 -13.08 -12.50
C ALA A 246 14.47 -11.66 -12.42
N ALA A 247 13.22 -11.51 -12.01
CA ALA A 247 12.59 -10.18 -11.82
C ALA A 247 13.32 -9.34 -10.77
N ILE A 248 13.72 -9.94 -9.64
CA ILE A 248 14.50 -9.26 -8.60
C ILE A 248 15.84 -8.78 -9.14
N ALA A 249 16.55 -9.63 -9.90
CA ALA A 249 17.83 -9.27 -10.49
C ALA A 249 17.71 -8.05 -11.41
N GLU A 250 16.71 -8.03 -12.28
CA GLU A 250 16.46 -6.91 -13.21
C GLU A 250 16.05 -5.62 -12.46
N ILE A 251 15.12 -5.71 -11.50
CA ILE A 251 14.73 -4.56 -10.70
C ILE A 251 15.93 -3.98 -9.94
N CYS A 252 16.76 -4.83 -9.34
CA CYS A 252 17.99 -4.38 -8.66
C CYS A 252 19.01 -3.80 -9.64
N ARG A 253 19.15 -4.37 -10.84
CA ARG A 253 20.07 -3.86 -11.87
C ARG A 253 19.73 -2.43 -12.29
N VAL A 254 18.45 -2.15 -12.53
CA VAL A 254 18.02 -0.83 -13.02
C VAL A 254 17.85 0.22 -11.94
N THR A 255 17.84 -0.15 -10.65
CA THR A 255 17.63 0.77 -9.52
C THR A 255 18.96 1.19 -8.90
N GLN A 256 19.11 2.50 -8.62
CA GLN A 256 20.35 3.08 -8.11
C GLN A 256 20.39 3.19 -6.59
N GLN A 257 19.31 3.65 -5.94
CA GLN A 257 19.36 4.06 -4.53
C GLN A 257 18.54 3.17 -3.61
N ALA A 258 17.25 2.98 -3.92
CA ALA A 258 16.36 2.24 -3.02
C ALA A 258 15.16 1.62 -3.72
N ILE A 259 14.69 0.50 -3.15
CA ILE A 259 13.50 -0.21 -3.61
C ILE A 259 12.56 -0.38 -2.41
N CYS A 260 11.27 -0.10 -2.61
CA CYS A 260 10.20 -0.42 -1.67
C CYS A 260 9.32 -1.52 -2.25
N ILE A 261 9.12 -2.59 -1.51
CA ILE A 261 8.30 -3.72 -1.99
C ILE A 261 7.20 -4.03 -0.98
N GLY A 262 5.97 -4.02 -1.44
CA GLY A 262 4.82 -4.49 -0.70
C GLY A 262 4.48 -5.93 -1.03
N PHE A 263 4.39 -6.77 -0.02
CA PHE A 263 3.96 -8.15 -0.11
C PHE A 263 2.66 -8.35 0.67
N PHE A 264 1.70 -9.05 0.10
CA PHE A 264 0.44 -9.34 0.76
C PHE A 264 0.36 -10.76 1.34
N ASN A 265 1.25 -11.68 0.94
CA ASN A 265 1.17 -13.09 1.31
C ASN A 265 2.53 -13.67 1.70
N MET A 266 3.01 -13.24 2.87
CA MET A 266 4.25 -13.73 3.45
C MET A 266 4.06 -14.32 4.84
N TYR A 267 5.09 -15.02 5.32
CA TYR A 267 5.14 -15.55 6.66
C TYR A 267 6.58 -15.69 7.18
N ASN A 268 6.70 -15.88 8.50
CA ASN A 268 8.00 -16.03 9.13
C ASN A 268 8.39 -17.54 9.23
N GLY A 269 8.55 -18.19 8.07
CA GLY A 269 8.98 -19.58 7.97
C GLY A 269 10.29 -19.71 7.21
N ALA A 270 10.91 -20.89 7.25
CA ALA A 270 12.22 -21.14 6.66
C ALA A 270 12.18 -21.25 5.12
N GLU A 271 11.09 -21.74 4.55
CA GLU A 271 10.98 -22.05 3.11
C GLU A 271 9.76 -21.36 2.50
N HIS A 272 9.78 -21.09 1.20
CA HIS A 272 8.59 -20.66 0.48
C HIS A 272 7.55 -21.78 0.40
N ILE A 273 6.27 -21.45 0.51
CA ILE A 273 5.17 -22.37 0.17
C ILE A 273 4.74 -22.02 -1.23
N VAL A 274 5.16 -22.85 -2.18
CA VAL A 274 4.90 -22.63 -3.60
C VAL A 274 3.59 -23.30 -3.98
N LYS A 275 2.67 -22.56 -4.59
CA LYS A 275 1.39 -23.07 -5.05
C LYS A 275 1.12 -22.58 -6.47
N ALA A 276 1.21 -23.50 -7.41
CA ALA A 276 0.77 -23.24 -8.78
C ALA A 276 -0.77 -23.21 -8.85
N VAL A 277 -1.32 -22.24 -9.59
CA VAL A 277 -2.75 -22.08 -9.84
C VAL A 277 -2.93 -21.80 -11.32
N ASP A 278 -3.34 -22.79 -12.07
CA ASP A 278 -3.44 -22.76 -13.55
C ASP A 278 -2.16 -22.23 -14.22
N SER A 279 -2.17 -20.95 -14.61
CA SER A 279 -1.08 -20.31 -15.35
C SER A 279 -0.26 -19.31 -14.53
N TYR A 280 -0.47 -19.22 -13.21
CA TYR A 280 0.27 -18.36 -12.31
C TYR A 280 0.51 -19.07 -10.96
N HIS A 281 1.14 -18.38 -10.02
CA HIS A 281 1.37 -18.88 -8.67
C HIS A 281 0.59 -18.07 -7.64
N TRP A 282 0.26 -18.69 -6.53
CA TRP A 282 -0.28 -18.07 -5.35
C TRP A 282 0.55 -18.49 -4.14
N ASN A 283 1.77 -17.97 -4.11
CA ASN A 283 2.76 -18.37 -3.13
C ASN A 283 2.53 -17.70 -1.78
N VAL A 284 2.93 -18.40 -0.71
CA VAL A 284 3.20 -17.76 0.59
C VAL A 284 4.71 -17.67 0.73
N LEU A 285 5.25 -16.46 0.67
CA LEU A 285 6.69 -16.27 0.62
C LEU A 285 7.32 -16.22 2.01
N SER A 286 8.49 -16.85 2.18
CA SER A 286 9.29 -16.74 3.39
C SER A 286 9.98 -15.38 3.46
N ALA A 287 9.74 -14.59 4.50
CA ALA A 287 10.37 -13.29 4.71
C ALA A 287 11.90 -13.41 4.83
N ALA A 288 12.39 -14.46 5.52
CA ALA A 288 13.82 -14.71 5.66
C ALA A 288 14.50 -15.03 4.32
N ARG A 289 13.86 -15.89 3.49
CA ARG A 289 14.38 -16.23 2.16
C ARG A 289 14.38 -15.01 1.24
N MET A 290 13.31 -14.23 1.23
CA MET A 290 13.23 -13.01 0.42
C MET A 290 14.32 -12.01 0.83
N LYS A 291 14.49 -11.79 2.13
CA LYS A 291 15.57 -10.94 2.65
C LYS A 291 16.93 -11.41 2.14
N ALA A 292 17.25 -12.69 2.28
CA ALA A 292 18.52 -13.26 1.82
C ALA A 292 18.72 -13.14 0.29
N VAL A 293 17.65 -13.13 -0.51
CA VAL A 293 17.75 -12.86 -1.94
C VAL A 293 18.16 -11.41 -2.21
N PHE A 294 17.50 -10.44 -1.56
CA PHE A 294 17.81 -9.03 -1.76
C PHE A 294 19.19 -8.63 -1.24
N GLU A 295 19.65 -9.22 -0.13
CA GLU A 295 20.98 -8.98 0.43
C GLU A 295 22.15 -9.41 -0.49
N ARG A 296 21.86 -10.14 -1.58
CA ARG A 296 22.85 -10.43 -2.64
C ARG A 296 23.10 -9.24 -3.58
N TYR A 297 22.15 -8.32 -3.67
CA TYR A 297 22.18 -7.18 -4.60
C TYR A 297 22.29 -5.83 -3.88
N ALA A 298 21.97 -5.78 -2.60
CA ALA A 298 21.78 -4.56 -1.84
C ALA A 298 22.69 -4.50 -0.61
N SER A 299 23.03 -3.29 -0.18
CA SER A 299 23.82 -3.06 1.04
C SER A 299 23.02 -3.35 2.32
N HIS A 300 21.69 -3.19 2.28
CA HIS A 300 20.81 -3.42 3.42
C HIS A 300 19.38 -3.70 2.97
N ALA A 301 18.72 -4.64 3.64
CA ALA A 301 17.30 -4.94 3.47
C ALA A 301 16.58 -4.88 4.83
N GLU A 302 15.80 -3.85 5.03
CA GLU A 302 14.88 -3.71 6.17
C GLU A 302 13.58 -4.46 5.86
N VAL A 303 13.08 -5.21 6.84
CA VAL A 303 11.86 -6.02 6.71
C VAL A 303 10.87 -5.57 7.77
N ILE A 304 9.74 -5.05 7.36
CA ILE A 304 8.66 -4.59 8.22
C ILE A 304 7.48 -5.57 8.09
N HIS A 305 7.26 -6.40 9.11
CA HIS A 305 6.02 -7.16 9.24
C HIS A 305 4.95 -6.24 9.80
N ILE A 306 3.92 -5.92 9.03
CA ILE A 306 2.94 -4.88 9.38
C ILE A 306 2.23 -5.17 10.71
N ASP A 307 1.81 -6.41 10.95
CA ASP A 307 1.17 -6.81 12.21
C ASP A 307 2.09 -6.54 13.43
N SER A 308 3.34 -6.98 13.37
CA SER A 308 4.33 -6.75 14.45
C SER A 308 4.68 -5.27 14.61
N PHE A 309 4.76 -4.52 13.53
CA PHE A 309 4.99 -3.08 13.53
C PHE A 309 3.87 -2.33 14.24
N LEU A 310 2.61 -2.65 13.91
CA LEU A 310 1.45 -2.02 14.54
C LEU A 310 1.36 -2.38 16.03
N LEU A 311 1.60 -3.66 16.36
CA LEU A 311 1.60 -4.11 17.75
C LEU A 311 2.70 -3.42 18.58
N SER A 312 3.92 -3.35 18.07
CA SER A 312 5.05 -2.79 18.82
C SER A 312 4.97 -1.26 18.97
N ARG A 313 4.46 -0.56 17.94
CA ARG A 313 4.45 0.90 17.91
C ARG A 313 3.20 1.52 18.54
N PHE A 314 2.06 0.88 18.37
CA PHE A 314 0.75 1.42 18.77
C PHE A 314 -0.03 0.52 19.73
N GLY A 315 0.49 -0.66 20.08
CA GLY A 315 -0.26 -1.67 20.83
C GLY A 315 -1.43 -2.29 20.05
N CYS A 316 -1.49 -2.08 18.75
CA CYS A 316 -2.56 -2.56 17.88
C CYS A 316 -2.32 -4.02 17.49
N ASP A 317 -3.18 -4.91 17.96
CA ASP A 317 -3.19 -6.35 17.64
C ASP A 317 -4.13 -6.69 16.46
N GLN A 318 -4.69 -5.65 15.82
CA GLN A 318 -5.65 -5.78 14.73
C GLN A 318 -5.04 -5.30 13.42
N THR A 319 -4.78 -6.20 12.51
CA THR A 319 -4.36 -5.88 11.15
C THR A 319 -5.38 -6.35 10.13
N HIS A 320 -5.40 -5.71 8.96
CA HIS A 320 -6.22 -6.14 7.83
C HIS A 320 -5.71 -7.46 7.25
N ASN A 321 -4.40 -7.62 7.17
CA ASN A 321 -3.74 -8.79 6.59
C ASN A 321 -2.48 -9.16 7.40
N LYS A 322 -2.51 -10.33 8.05
CA LYS A 322 -1.37 -10.84 8.83
C LYS A 322 -0.17 -11.29 7.99
N GLY A 323 -0.36 -11.50 6.70
CA GLY A 323 0.70 -11.84 5.75
C GLY A 323 1.29 -10.62 5.03
N ALA A 324 0.95 -9.40 5.44
CA ALA A 324 1.43 -8.19 4.80
C ALA A 324 2.79 -7.74 5.34
N TYR A 325 3.73 -7.49 4.41
CA TYR A 325 5.08 -7.01 4.70
C TYR A 325 5.46 -5.86 3.78
N ILE A 326 6.34 -5.00 4.28
CA ILE A 326 7.10 -4.04 3.47
C ILE A 326 8.58 -4.37 3.58
N PHE A 327 9.26 -4.36 2.44
CA PHE A 327 10.72 -4.42 2.36
C PHE A 327 11.24 -3.08 1.85
N ILE A 328 12.20 -2.51 2.57
CA ILE A 328 12.92 -1.31 2.15
C ILE A 328 14.38 -1.72 1.93
N ILE A 329 14.82 -1.64 0.67
CA ILE A 329 16.10 -2.15 0.21
C ILE A 329 16.96 -0.97 -0.21
N LYS A 330 18.14 -0.84 0.38
CA LYS A 330 19.15 0.18 0.03
C LYS A 330 20.18 -0.44 -0.87
N MET A 331 20.31 0.07 -2.10
CA MET A 331 21.22 -0.41 -3.13
C MET A 331 22.66 -0.02 -2.88
#